data_c0fbed122d07f2f67e14ee5cb2e9ac84
#
_entry.id   c0fbed122d07f2f67e14ee5cb2e9ac84
#
_cell.length_a   1.000
_cell.length_b   1.000
_cell.length_c   1.000
_cell.angle_alpha   90.00
_cell.angle_beta   90.00
_cell.angle_gamma   90.00
#
_symmetry.space_group_name_H-M   'P 1'
#
loop_
_entity.id
_entity.type
_entity.pdbx_description
1 polymer ?
#
loop_
_entity_poly.entity_id
_entity_poly.type
_entity_poly.pdbx_seq_one_letter_code
_entity_poly.pdbx_strand_id
1 'polypeptide(L)'
;MALPDSLNANLDKEQYHTLLTTWRVFDGNALTDPVQAVKLGDYVANLCGNTLYFLHAGFDSLAIKALIETLDNDKAFLPERIVLFGANVESAKQKELKQALDSYTNRKKLNIALLVRY
;
A
#
# COMPACT_ATOMS: atom_id res chain seq x y z
N MET A 1 -17.16 16.16 17.97
CA MET A 1 -16.15 15.30 17.35
C MET A 1 -15.31 16.11 16.39
N ALA A 2 -14.04 16.07 16.61
CA ALA A 2 -13.18 16.67 15.63
C ALA A 2 -13.39 15.96 14.31
N LEU A 3 -13.69 16.68 13.29
CA LEU A 3 -13.76 16.10 11.98
C LEU A 3 -12.37 15.65 11.62
N PRO A 4 -12.13 14.38 11.44
CA PRO A 4 -10.84 13.97 10.94
C PRO A 4 -10.64 14.63 9.60
N ASP A 5 -9.48 15.15 9.37
CA ASP A 5 -9.21 15.61 8.03
C ASP A 5 -9.21 14.41 7.09
N SER A 6 -9.20 14.67 5.80
CA SER A 6 -9.29 13.62 4.80
C SER A 6 -8.09 12.68 4.81
N LEU A 7 -7.01 13.05 5.49
CA LEU A 7 -5.77 12.29 5.54
C LEU A 7 -5.67 11.42 6.79
N ASN A 8 -6.69 11.46 7.63
CA ASN A 8 -6.66 10.77 8.91
C ASN A 8 -7.98 10.07 9.17
N ALA A 9 -8.39 9.27 8.22
CA ALA A 9 -9.58 8.46 8.36
C ALA A 9 -9.25 7.31 9.33
N ASN A 10 -9.77 7.41 10.55
CA ASN A 10 -9.58 6.37 11.54
C ASN A 10 -10.48 5.19 11.21
N LEU A 11 -9.89 4.20 10.57
CA LEU A 11 -10.59 2.96 10.30
C LEU A 11 -10.56 2.11 11.56
N ASP A 12 -11.73 1.76 12.08
CA ASP A 12 -11.76 0.74 13.11
C ASP A 12 -11.46 -0.63 12.47
N LYS A 13 -11.35 -1.65 13.30
CA LYS A 13 -10.96 -2.98 12.83
C LYS A 13 -11.94 -3.53 11.80
N GLU A 14 -13.23 -3.31 12.02
CA GLU A 14 -14.28 -3.79 11.12
C GLU A 14 -14.27 -3.03 9.80
N GLN A 15 -14.16 -1.70 9.86
CA GLN A 15 -14.08 -0.86 8.66
C GLN A 15 -12.86 -1.21 7.82
N TYR A 16 -11.73 -1.41 8.46
CA TYR A 16 -10.50 -1.79 7.78
C TYR A 16 -10.67 -3.12 7.04
N HIS A 17 -11.24 -4.10 7.73
CA HIS A 17 -11.48 -5.42 7.15
C HIS A 17 -12.45 -5.33 5.97
N THR A 18 -13.52 -4.56 6.11
CA THR A 18 -14.51 -4.38 5.05
C THR A 18 -13.90 -3.72 3.83
N LEU A 19 -13.13 -2.66 4.03
CA LEU A 19 -12.49 -1.94 2.93
C LEU A 19 -11.50 -2.84 2.21
N LEU A 20 -10.66 -3.54 2.94
CA LEU A 20 -9.68 -4.45 2.37
C LEU A 20 -10.36 -5.57 1.59
N THR A 21 -11.39 -6.17 2.16
CA THR A 21 -12.14 -7.25 1.51
C THR A 21 -12.79 -6.77 0.21
N THR A 22 -13.41 -5.59 0.25
CA THR A 22 -14.06 -5.01 -0.93
C THR A 22 -13.04 -4.79 -2.04
N TRP A 23 -11.90 -4.22 -1.71
CA TRP A 23 -10.87 -3.95 -2.71
C TRP A 23 -10.24 -5.22 -3.25
N ARG A 24 -10.03 -6.24 -2.42
CA ARG A 24 -9.51 -7.53 -2.86
C ARG A 24 -10.42 -8.15 -3.93
N VAL A 25 -11.72 -8.16 -3.65
CA VAL A 25 -12.70 -8.71 -4.59
C VAL A 25 -12.74 -7.88 -5.87
N PHE A 26 -12.74 -6.57 -5.75
CA PHE A 26 -12.72 -5.67 -6.91
C PHE A 26 -11.49 -5.93 -7.79
N ASP A 27 -10.36 -6.22 -7.19
CA ASP A 27 -9.11 -6.47 -7.91
C ASP A 27 -8.99 -7.91 -8.43
N GLY A 28 -10.02 -8.72 -8.26
CA GLY A 28 -10.08 -10.07 -8.80
C GLY A 28 -9.46 -11.13 -7.89
N ASN A 29 -9.15 -10.80 -6.65
CA ASN A 29 -8.62 -11.78 -5.70
C ASN A 29 -9.76 -12.56 -5.04
N ALA A 30 -9.61 -13.86 -4.92
CA ALA A 30 -10.58 -14.68 -4.22
C ALA A 30 -10.55 -14.40 -2.71
N LEU A 31 -11.71 -14.51 -2.06
CA LEU A 31 -11.77 -14.30 -0.61
C LEU A 31 -10.96 -15.33 0.17
N THR A 32 -10.66 -16.46 -0.45
CA THR A 32 -9.83 -17.52 0.14
C THR A 32 -8.34 -17.27 -0.03
N ASP A 33 -7.95 -16.29 -0.86
CA ASP A 33 -6.55 -15.95 -1.01
C ASP A 33 -6.00 -15.38 0.30
N PRO A 34 -4.82 -15.81 0.75
CA PRO A 34 -4.28 -15.33 2.01
C PRO A 34 -3.90 -13.86 1.92
N VAL A 35 -4.06 -13.17 3.04
CA VAL A 35 -3.59 -11.80 3.20
C VAL A 35 -2.43 -11.82 4.18
N GLN A 36 -1.30 -11.29 3.74
CA GLN A 36 -0.10 -11.21 4.57
C GLN A 36 0.12 -9.78 5.02
N ALA A 37 0.40 -9.60 6.31
CA ALA A 37 0.86 -8.32 6.80
C ALA A 37 2.33 -8.13 6.43
N VAL A 38 2.66 -6.99 5.85
CA VAL A 38 4.01 -6.64 5.45
C VAL A 38 4.45 -5.44 6.28
N LYS A 39 5.46 -5.62 7.10
CA LYS A 39 5.99 -4.53 7.92
C LYS A 39 7.00 -3.72 7.12
N LEU A 40 6.74 -2.41 7.03
CA LEU A 40 7.61 -1.46 6.35
C LEU A 40 8.05 -0.42 7.39
N GLY A 41 9.05 -0.75 8.18
CA GLY A 41 9.39 0.01 9.36
C GLY A 41 8.26 -0.09 10.39
N ASP A 42 7.68 1.03 10.78
CA ASP A 42 6.55 1.06 11.71
C ASP A 42 5.19 0.99 10.99
N TYR A 43 5.19 1.00 9.66
CA TYR A 43 3.97 0.94 8.88
C TYR A 43 3.65 -0.50 8.50
N VAL A 44 2.37 -0.86 8.53
CA VAL A 44 1.92 -2.20 8.12
C VAL A 44 1.05 -2.08 6.88
N ALA A 45 1.45 -2.76 5.81
CA ALA A 45 0.67 -2.92 4.60
C ALA A 45 0.13 -4.33 4.51
N ASN A 46 -0.79 -4.58 3.59
CA ASN A 46 -1.36 -5.91 3.40
C ASN A 46 -1.10 -6.36 1.97
N LEU A 47 -0.56 -7.55 1.84
CA LEU A 47 -0.31 -8.17 0.54
C LEU A 47 -1.33 -9.26 0.31
N CYS A 48 -2.06 -9.18 -0.81
CA CYS A 48 -2.99 -10.21 -1.24
C CYS A 48 -2.71 -10.53 -2.70
N GLY A 49 -2.31 -11.77 -2.97
CA GLY A 49 -1.85 -12.12 -4.30
C GLY A 49 -0.68 -11.25 -4.70
N ASN A 50 -0.79 -10.52 -5.80
CA ASN A 50 0.25 -9.63 -6.29
C ASN A 50 -0.05 -8.15 -6.01
N THR A 51 -1.04 -7.87 -5.16
CA THR A 51 -1.46 -6.50 -4.84
C THR A 51 -1.11 -6.16 -3.41
N LEU A 52 -0.42 -5.04 -3.23
CA LEU A 52 -0.04 -4.53 -1.92
C LEU A 52 -0.93 -3.34 -1.59
N TYR A 53 -1.63 -3.40 -0.46
CA TYR A 53 -2.60 -2.38 -0.04
C TYR A 53 -2.05 -1.55 1.11
N PHE A 54 -2.09 -0.24 0.94
CA PHE A 54 -1.69 0.73 1.95
C PHE A 54 -2.94 1.47 2.44
N LEU A 55 -3.52 0.98 3.52
CA LEU A 55 -4.80 1.48 4.02
C LEU A 55 -4.67 2.35 5.27
N HIS A 56 -3.65 2.10 6.09
CA HIS A 56 -3.49 2.84 7.35
C HIS A 56 -2.94 4.23 7.13
N ALA A 57 -3.25 5.14 8.05
CA ALA A 57 -2.57 6.42 8.15
C ALA A 57 -1.13 6.21 8.65
N GLY A 58 -0.31 7.25 8.55
CA GLY A 58 1.07 7.19 9.03
C GLY A 58 2.08 6.74 7.99
N PHE A 59 1.68 6.67 6.73
CA PHE A 59 2.61 6.35 5.66
C PHE A 59 3.57 7.53 5.45
N ASP A 60 4.84 7.30 5.62
CA ASP A 60 5.86 8.34 5.56
C ASP A 60 7.08 7.89 4.74
N SER A 61 8.10 8.75 4.71
CA SER A 61 9.31 8.48 3.93
C SER A 61 10.06 7.25 4.42
N LEU A 62 9.97 6.93 5.70
CA LEU A 62 10.61 5.73 6.24
C LEU A 62 9.92 4.47 5.72
N ALA A 63 8.60 4.50 5.59
CA ALA A 63 7.88 3.38 5.00
C ALA A 63 8.22 3.20 3.52
N ILE A 64 8.37 4.29 2.78
CA ILE A 64 8.80 4.25 1.38
C ILE A 64 10.18 3.62 1.26
N LYS A 65 11.11 4.06 2.10
CA LYS A 65 12.46 3.51 2.11
C LYS A 65 12.44 2.01 2.43
N ALA A 66 11.67 1.62 3.43
CA ALA A 66 11.53 0.21 3.81
C ALA A 66 10.93 -0.62 2.69
N LEU A 67 9.96 -0.07 1.96
CA LEU A 67 9.36 -0.74 0.81
C LEU A 67 10.41 -1.01 -0.27
N ILE A 68 11.18 -0.01 -0.64
CA ILE A 68 12.21 -0.16 -1.67
C ILE A 68 13.28 -1.16 -1.21
N GLU A 69 13.71 -1.10 0.04
CA GLU A 69 14.67 -2.06 0.58
C GLU A 69 14.12 -3.49 0.55
N THR A 70 12.85 -3.67 0.89
CA THR A 70 12.21 -4.99 0.85
C THR A 70 12.13 -5.52 -0.59
N LEU A 71 11.78 -4.67 -1.53
CA LEU A 71 11.75 -5.05 -2.94
C LEU A 71 13.13 -5.47 -3.45
N ASP A 72 14.17 -4.80 -2.96
CA ASP A 72 15.53 -5.08 -3.41
C ASP A 72 16.12 -6.32 -2.75
N ASN A 73 15.77 -6.58 -1.50
CA ASN A 73 16.39 -7.65 -0.70
C ASN A 73 15.60 -8.95 -0.71
N ASP A 74 14.29 -8.91 -0.86
CA ASP A 74 13.43 -10.09 -0.83
C ASP A 74 12.94 -10.40 -2.24
N LYS A 75 13.58 -11.36 -2.87
CA LYS A 75 13.24 -11.74 -4.26
C LYS A 75 11.85 -12.35 -4.39
N ALA A 76 11.28 -12.85 -3.30
CA ALA A 76 9.94 -13.41 -3.31
C ALA A 76 8.87 -12.33 -3.18
N PHE A 77 9.23 -11.12 -2.75
CA PHE A 77 8.31 -10.01 -2.59
C PHE A 77 8.29 -9.18 -3.88
N LEU A 78 7.37 -9.51 -4.77
CA LEU A 78 7.24 -8.84 -6.07
C LEU A 78 5.79 -8.47 -6.33
N PRO A 79 5.27 -7.44 -5.68
CA PRO A 79 3.92 -6.98 -5.99
C PRO A 79 3.88 -6.37 -7.39
N GLU A 80 2.84 -6.69 -8.14
CA GLU A 80 2.64 -6.12 -9.47
C GLU A 80 1.83 -4.83 -9.40
N ARG A 81 1.13 -4.63 -8.29
CA ARG A 81 0.22 -3.51 -8.11
C ARG A 81 0.29 -3.02 -6.67
N ILE A 82 0.31 -1.72 -6.51
CA ILE A 82 0.24 -1.08 -5.20
C ILE A 82 -0.99 -0.19 -5.20
N VAL A 83 -1.85 -0.33 -4.18
CA VAL A 83 -3.07 0.46 -4.03
C VAL A 83 -2.96 1.27 -2.75
N LEU A 84 -3.09 2.59 -2.89
CA LEU A 84 -3.08 3.53 -1.77
C LEU A 84 -4.51 3.97 -1.45
N PHE A 85 -4.83 4.03 -0.15
CA PHE A 85 -6.05 4.67 0.28
C PHE A 85 -5.78 6.18 0.38
N GLY A 86 -6.27 6.94 -0.59
CA GLY A 86 -5.95 8.37 -0.72
C GLY A 86 -6.38 9.20 0.47
N ALA A 87 -7.41 8.75 1.21
CA ALA A 87 -7.84 9.45 2.41
C ALA A 87 -6.79 9.41 3.54
N ASN A 88 -5.87 8.46 3.51
CA ASN A 88 -4.86 8.27 4.55
C ASN A 88 -3.42 8.49 4.08
N VAL A 89 -3.22 8.84 2.81
CA VAL A 89 -1.87 9.07 2.26
C VAL A 89 -1.84 10.45 1.62
N GLU A 90 -1.00 11.33 2.16
CA GLU A 90 -0.86 12.70 1.65
C GLU A 90 -0.39 12.71 0.20
N SER A 91 -0.85 13.72 -0.55
CA SER A 91 -0.43 13.87 -1.96
C SER A 91 1.08 13.94 -2.11
N ALA A 92 1.77 14.63 -1.19
CA ALA A 92 3.23 14.71 -1.22
C ALA A 92 3.86 13.34 -1.08
N LYS A 93 3.31 12.49 -0.22
CA LYS A 93 3.81 11.12 -0.02
C LYS A 93 3.46 10.21 -1.20
N GLN A 94 2.31 10.42 -1.82
CA GLN A 94 1.95 9.71 -3.05
C GLN A 94 2.97 9.99 -4.15
N LYS A 95 3.34 11.25 -4.32
CA LYS A 95 4.35 11.65 -5.31
C LYS A 95 5.73 11.09 -4.97
N GLU A 96 6.09 11.15 -3.71
CA GLU A 96 7.38 10.61 -3.25
C GLU A 96 7.47 9.11 -3.51
N LEU A 97 6.40 8.38 -3.22
CA LEU A 97 6.34 6.94 -3.48
C LEU A 97 6.44 6.66 -5.00
N LYS A 98 5.70 7.42 -5.80
CA LYS A 98 5.73 7.24 -7.24
C LYS A 98 7.13 7.46 -7.79
N GLN A 99 7.81 8.50 -7.36
CA GLN A 99 9.19 8.78 -7.80
C GLN A 99 10.14 7.67 -7.38
N ALA A 100 10.01 7.20 -6.14
CA ALA A 100 10.86 6.11 -5.65
C ALA A 100 10.62 4.82 -6.43
N LEU A 101 9.36 4.49 -6.70
CA LEU A 101 9.01 3.30 -7.48
C LEU A 101 9.48 3.41 -8.92
N ASP A 102 9.28 4.56 -9.56
CA ASP A 102 9.71 4.76 -10.93
C ASP A 102 11.23 4.61 -11.05
N SER A 103 11.98 5.19 -10.12
CA SER A 103 13.42 5.05 -10.09
C SER A 103 13.84 3.60 -9.91
N TYR A 104 13.20 2.89 -8.99
CA TYR A 104 13.51 1.49 -8.72
C TYR A 104 13.15 0.60 -9.91
N THR A 105 11.95 0.75 -10.46
CA THR A 105 11.48 -0.11 -11.55
C THR A 105 12.25 0.13 -12.84
N ASN A 106 12.65 1.38 -13.11
CA ASN A 106 13.50 1.68 -14.25
C ASN A 106 14.86 1.00 -14.11
N ARG A 107 15.46 1.08 -12.94
CA ARG A 107 16.77 0.46 -12.68
C ARG A 107 16.72 -1.06 -12.79
N LYS A 108 15.63 -1.68 -12.34
CA LYS A 108 15.48 -3.13 -12.32
C LYS A 108 14.71 -3.67 -13.52
N LYS A 109 14.20 -2.81 -14.39
CA LYS A 109 13.38 -3.18 -15.56
C LYS A 109 12.14 -3.97 -15.14
N LEU A 110 11.47 -3.49 -14.10
CA LEU A 110 10.24 -4.08 -13.59
C LEU A 110 9.07 -3.17 -13.87
N ASN A 111 7.85 -3.69 -13.74
CA ASN A 111 6.63 -2.91 -13.83
C ASN A 111 5.81 -3.10 -12.56
N ILE A 112 5.57 -2.00 -11.85
CA ILE A 112 4.69 -2.00 -10.70
C ILE A 112 3.68 -0.88 -10.90
N ALA A 113 2.40 -1.21 -10.97
CA ALA A 113 1.35 -0.22 -11.12
C ALA A 113 1.02 0.41 -9.78
N LEU A 114 0.86 1.72 -9.75
CA LEU A 114 0.48 2.46 -8.55
C LEU A 114 -0.90 3.06 -8.76
N LEU A 115 -1.84 2.72 -7.91
CA LEU A 115 -3.22 3.19 -7.97
C LEU A 115 -3.56 3.89 -6.66
N VAL A 116 -4.34 4.97 -6.76
CA VAL A 116 -4.85 5.68 -5.59
C VAL A 116 -6.37 5.60 -5.62
N ARG A 117 -6.96 5.13 -4.53
CA ARG A 117 -8.42 5.04 -4.38
C ARG A 117 -8.88 5.88 -3.19
N TYR A 118 -10.03 6.50 -3.35
CA TYR A 118 -10.60 7.35 -2.32
C TYR A 118 -11.93 6.79 -1.77
#